data_ab2b821532a7251cc54c03c066d4601f
#
_entry.id   ab2b821532a7251cc54c03c066d4601f
#
_cell.length_a   1.000
_cell.length_b   1.000
_cell.length_c   1.000
_cell.angle_alpha   90.00
_cell.angle_beta   90.00
_cell.angle_gamma   90.00
#
_symmetry.space_group_name_H-M   'P 1'
#
loop_
_entity.id
_entity.type
_entity.pdbx_description
1 polymer ?
#
loop_
_entity_poly.entity_id
_entity_poly.type
_entity_poly.pdbx_seq_one_letter_code
_entity_poly.pdbx_strand_id
1 'polypeptide(L)'
;MARSLSNPTVAHQPKPVVKEKDRDPVAAGKRDAAFNRSASFNYFLTDKFEAGIALRGTEVKSIREGKANLKDAYGLLKDGECFLLNAHIGPFSHGNAMNHDSLRTRKLLLHKQEVRKLEGMTKQKGFTLIPVRLYFRNGRVKCEIALAKGKQEWDKRATERKREADNEAKAAVARSQRG
;
A
#
# COMPACT_ATOMS: atom_id res chain seq x y z
N MET A 1 -30.56 19.48 -59.17
CA MET A 1 -29.39 19.89 -58.35
C MET A 1 -29.75 19.69 -56.89
N ALA A 2 -29.36 18.58 -56.28
CA ALA A 2 -29.61 18.27 -54.87
C ALA A 2 -28.30 18.43 -54.09
N ARG A 3 -28.26 19.36 -53.13
CA ARG A 3 -27.13 19.58 -52.23
C ARG A 3 -27.17 18.56 -51.08
N SER A 4 -26.17 17.71 -51.04
CA SER A 4 -25.88 16.81 -49.93
C SER A 4 -25.47 17.61 -48.67
N LEU A 5 -26.23 17.48 -47.58
CA LEU A 5 -25.89 18.01 -46.27
C LEU A 5 -25.03 16.97 -45.54
N SER A 6 -23.74 17.25 -45.40
CA SER A 6 -22.82 16.48 -44.63
C SER A 6 -23.06 16.70 -43.11
N ASN A 7 -23.39 15.62 -42.37
CA ASN A 7 -23.51 15.64 -40.91
C ASN A 7 -22.14 15.90 -40.27
N PRO A 8 -22.03 16.77 -39.26
CA PRO A 8 -20.81 16.97 -38.51
C PRO A 8 -20.59 15.75 -37.58
N THR A 9 -19.41 15.14 -37.71
CA THR A 9 -18.90 14.08 -36.84
C THR A 9 -18.85 14.55 -35.38
N VAL A 10 -19.66 13.95 -34.52
CA VAL A 10 -19.65 14.21 -33.09
C VAL A 10 -18.32 13.69 -32.52
N ALA A 11 -17.46 14.60 -32.12
CA ALA A 11 -16.20 14.29 -31.45
C ALA A 11 -16.52 13.58 -30.14
N HIS A 12 -16.05 12.32 -30.03
CA HIS A 12 -16.14 11.50 -28.81
C HIS A 12 -15.24 12.10 -27.73
N GLN A 13 -15.85 12.84 -26.80
CA GLN A 13 -15.13 13.34 -25.62
C GLN A 13 -14.79 12.15 -24.72
N PRO A 14 -13.52 11.98 -24.29
CA PRO A 14 -13.15 10.94 -23.33
C PRO A 14 -13.88 11.20 -22.01
N LYS A 15 -14.62 10.20 -21.53
CA LYS A 15 -15.28 10.25 -20.23
C LYS A 15 -14.25 10.58 -19.15
N PRO A 16 -14.56 11.47 -18.18
CA PRO A 16 -13.63 11.80 -17.11
C PRO A 16 -13.27 10.53 -16.35
N VAL A 17 -11.98 10.25 -16.24
CA VAL A 17 -11.45 9.19 -15.37
C VAL A 17 -11.85 9.56 -13.96
N VAL A 18 -12.90 8.92 -13.46
CA VAL A 18 -13.31 9.04 -12.05
C VAL A 18 -12.14 8.53 -11.22
N LYS A 19 -11.45 9.48 -10.57
CA LYS A 19 -10.47 9.14 -9.53
C LYS A 19 -11.19 8.21 -8.57
N GLU A 20 -10.67 7.01 -8.41
CA GLU A 20 -11.19 6.00 -7.51
C GLU A 20 -11.11 6.58 -6.09
N LYS A 21 -12.21 7.24 -5.68
CA LYS A 21 -12.40 7.70 -4.30
C LYS A 21 -12.20 6.49 -3.42
N ASP A 22 -11.44 6.65 -2.35
CA ASP A 22 -11.23 5.70 -1.27
C ASP A 22 -12.55 4.98 -0.96
N ARG A 23 -12.73 3.80 -1.56
CA ARG A 23 -13.86 2.94 -1.23
C ARG A 23 -13.55 2.39 0.16
N ASP A 24 -14.46 2.59 1.08
CA ASP A 24 -14.37 2.03 2.42
C ASP A 24 -13.90 0.58 2.35
N PRO A 25 -12.84 0.20 3.08
CA PRO A 25 -12.24 -1.14 2.99
C PRO A 25 -13.25 -2.24 3.35
N VAL A 26 -14.30 -1.92 4.07
CA VAL A 26 -15.41 -2.83 4.44
C VAL A 26 -16.26 -3.17 3.21
N ALA A 27 -16.54 -2.21 2.32
CA ALA A 27 -17.37 -2.43 1.13
C ALA A 27 -16.72 -3.36 0.08
N ALA A 28 -15.39 -3.54 0.12
CA ALA A 28 -14.64 -4.38 -0.80
C ALA A 28 -14.25 -5.75 -0.23
N GLY A 29 -14.78 -6.16 0.94
CA GLY A 29 -14.39 -7.40 1.63
C GLY A 29 -12.91 -7.42 2.05
N LYS A 30 -12.26 -6.24 2.13
CA LYS A 30 -10.88 -6.07 2.59
C LYS A 30 -10.89 -5.76 4.09
N ARG A 31 -10.19 -6.58 4.88
CA ARG A 31 -9.97 -6.33 6.30
C ARG A 31 -8.48 -6.06 6.53
N ASP A 32 -8.15 -4.84 6.93
CA ASP A 32 -6.78 -4.47 7.25
C ASP A 32 -6.28 -5.28 8.46
N ALA A 33 -5.07 -5.82 8.34
CA ALA A 33 -4.40 -6.61 9.37
C ALA A 33 -3.21 -5.86 9.97
N ALA A 34 -2.48 -5.10 9.16
CA ALA A 34 -1.39 -4.25 9.61
C ALA A 34 -1.22 -3.06 8.67
N PHE A 35 -0.93 -1.88 9.22
CA PHE A 35 -0.70 -0.66 8.46
C PHE A 35 0.63 0.00 8.85
N ASN A 36 1.43 0.38 7.85
CA ASN A 36 2.70 1.08 8.05
C ASN A 36 2.48 2.59 8.12
N ARG A 37 2.23 3.10 9.33
CA ARG A 37 2.03 4.54 9.56
C ARG A 37 3.27 5.39 9.28
N SER A 38 4.46 4.79 9.38
CA SER A 38 5.75 5.48 9.14
C SER A 38 6.03 5.67 7.66
N ALA A 39 5.42 4.87 6.77
CA ALA A 39 5.68 4.91 5.34
C ALA A 39 5.38 6.29 4.74
N SER A 40 4.20 6.84 4.98
CA SER A 40 3.80 8.15 4.46
C SER A 40 4.54 9.31 5.10
N PHE A 41 5.05 9.13 6.32
CA PHE A 41 5.85 10.13 7.03
C PHE A 41 7.27 10.20 6.46
N ASN A 42 7.93 9.07 6.28
CA ASN A 42 9.33 8.99 5.88
C ASN A 42 9.56 9.04 4.36
N TYR A 43 8.54 8.72 3.56
CA TYR A 43 8.67 8.55 2.12
C TYR A 43 7.57 9.26 1.34
N PHE A 44 7.91 9.72 0.15
CA PHE A 44 6.94 10.03 -0.89
C PHE A 44 6.54 8.71 -1.55
N LEU A 45 5.29 8.30 -1.37
CA LEU A 45 4.74 7.08 -1.96
C LEU A 45 4.14 7.42 -3.32
N THR A 46 4.58 6.71 -4.36
CA THR A 46 4.08 6.90 -5.72
C THR A 46 3.22 5.71 -6.15
N ASP A 47 3.67 4.90 -7.09
CA ASP A 47 2.90 3.77 -7.60
C ASP A 47 2.70 2.69 -6.53
N LYS A 48 1.45 2.23 -6.36
CA LYS A 48 1.07 1.16 -5.44
C LYS A 48 0.74 -0.11 -6.20
N PHE A 49 1.18 -1.25 -5.66
CA PHE A 49 0.98 -2.57 -6.24
C PHE A 49 0.39 -3.52 -5.20
N GLU A 50 -0.58 -4.35 -5.60
CA GLU A 50 -1.13 -5.41 -4.77
C GLU A 50 -0.36 -6.69 -5.02
N ALA A 51 0.40 -7.15 -4.05
CA ALA A 51 1.12 -8.42 -4.11
C ALA A 51 0.42 -9.51 -3.28
N GLY A 52 0.47 -10.75 -3.76
CA GLY A 52 0.31 -11.90 -2.88
C GLY A 52 1.53 -12.04 -1.98
N ILE A 53 1.43 -12.79 -0.89
CA ILE A 53 2.55 -13.05 0.01
C ILE A 53 2.61 -14.52 0.38
N ALA A 54 3.79 -15.15 0.28
CA ALA A 54 4.03 -16.53 0.65
C ALA A 54 4.22 -16.65 2.16
N LEU A 55 3.20 -17.13 2.85
CA LEU A 55 3.15 -17.27 4.31
C LEU A 55 3.03 -18.73 4.73
N ARG A 56 3.51 -19.03 5.94
CA ARG A 56 3.25 -20.28 6.65
C ARG A 56 1.90 -20.19 7.38
N GLY A 57 1.30 -21.32 7.70
CA GLY A 57 0.01 -21.37 8.38
C GLY A 57 -0.01 -20.65 9.73
N THR A 58 1.08 -20.73 10.51
CA THR A 58 1.25 -20.02 11.78
C THR A 58 1.32 -18.51 11.60
N GLU A 59 1.95 -18.02 10.52
CA GLU A 59 1.98 -16.59 10.19
C GLU A 59 0.61 -16.04 9.86
N VAL A 60 -0.18 -16.77 9.06
CA VAL A 60 -1.56 -16.35 8.72
C VAL A 60 -2.42 -16.24 9.97
N LYS A 61 -2.30 -17.19 10.90
CA LYS A 61 -3.01 -17.17 12.19
C LYS A 61 -2.56 -15.97 13.05
N SER A 62 -1.26 -15.73 13.14
CA SER A 62 -0.68 -14.61 13.87
C SER A 62 -1.11 -13.25 13.29
N ILE A 63 -1.16 -13.11 11.96
CA ILE A 63 -1.67 -11.89 11.30
C ILE A 63 -3.16 -11.67 11.63
N ARG A 64 -3.96 -12.72 11.74
CA ARG A 64 -5.37 -12.61 12.19
C ARG A 64 -5.49 -12.13 13.63
N GLU A 65 -4.53 -12.45 14.48
CA GLU A 65 -4.41 -11.95 15.85
C GLU A 65 -3.86 -10.51 15.93
N GLY A 66 -3.56 -9.87 14.79
CA GLY A 66 -3.03 -8.51 14.74
C GLY A 66 -1.55 -8.39 15.12
N LYS A 67 -0.80 -9.50 15.15
CA LYS A 67 0.62 -9.54 15.56
C LYS A 67 1.58 -9.27 14.40
N ALA A 68 1.22 -8.38 13.47
CA ALA A 68 2.06 -8.00 12.34
C ALA A 68 2.48 -6.53 12.43
N ASN A 69 3.77 -6.25 12.17
CA ASN A 69 4.33 -4.91 12.14
C ASN A 69 5.18 -4.72 10.89
N LEU A 70 4.95 -3.61 10.17
CA LEU A 70 5.61 -3.28 8.90
C LEU A 70 6.55 -2.07 9.02
N LYS A 71 6.78 -1.54 10.23
CA LYS A 71 7.45 -0.24 10.43
C LYS A 71 8.82 -0.16 9.75
N ASP A 72 9.64 -1.20 9.88
CA ASP A 72 11.00 -1.25 9.36
C ASP A 72 11.14 -2.20 8.15
N ALA A 73 10.00 -2.61 7.60
CA ALA A 73 9.95 -3.53 6.48
C ALA A 73 10.20 -2.81 5.14
N TYR A 74 10.85 -3.51 4.23
CA TYR A 74 11.09 -3.04 2.87
C TYR A 74 11.01 -4.18 1.85
N GLY A 75 10.79 -3.82 0.58
CA GLY A 75 10.81 -4.75 -0.54
C GLY A 75 12.17 -4.79 -1.21
N LEU A 76 12.64 -5.97 -1.57
CA LEU A 76 13.85 -6.20 -2.34
C LEU A 76 13.51 -6.96 -3.63
N LEU A 77 13.99 -6.45 -4.76
CA LEU A 77 13.94 -7.14 -6.04
C LEU A 77 15.26 -7.88 -6.27
N LYS A 78 15.20 -9.17 -6.47
CA LYS A 78 16.34 -10.02 -6.75
C LYS A 78 15.94 -11.14 -7.71
N ASP A 79 16.72 -11.36 -8.75
CA ASP A 79 16.57 -12.44 -9.73
C ASP A 79 15.16 -12.50 -10.37
N GLY A 80 14.56 -11.34 -10.65
CA GLY A 80 13.22 -11.24 -11.22
C GLY A 80 12.09 -11.59 -10.24
N GLU A 81 12.38 -11.62 -8.95
CA GLU A 81 11.44 -11.88 -7.87
C GLU A 81 11.43 -10.74 -6.85
N CYS A 82 10.31 -10.59 -6.15
CA CYS A 82 10.17 -9.59 -5.10
C CYS A 82 10.09 -10.26 -3.72
N PHE A 83 10.83 -9.74 -2.77
CA PHE A 83 10.89 -10.25 -1.40
C PHE A 83 10.56 -9.15 -0.41
N LEU A 84 9.86 -9.50 0.66
CA LEU A 84 9.59 -8.65 1.81
C LEU A 84 10.56 -9.02 2.94
N LEU A 85 11.36 -8.04 3.36
CA LEU A 85 12.34 -8.16 4.42
C LEU A 85 11.92 -7.33 5.64
N ASN A 86 12.39 -7.72 6.81
CA ASN A 86 12.18 -7.04 8.09
C ASN A 86 10.70 -6.81 8.48
N ALA A 87 9.76 -7.50 7.83
CA ALA A 87 8.38 -7.50 8.28
C ALA A 87 8.27 -8.42 9.50
N HIS A 88 7.97 -7.83 10.67
CA HIS A 88 7.81 -8.60 11.90
C HIS A 88 6.41 -9.20 11.95
N ILE A 89 6.33 -10.53 12.03
CA ILE A 89 5.11 -11.29 12.31
C ILE A 89 5.38 -12.09 13.57
N GLY A 90 4.76 -11.71 14.68
CA GLY A 90 4.96 -12.35 15.97
C GLY A 90 4.55 -13.82 15.98
N PRO A 91 4.97 -14.60 16.99
CA PRO A 91 4.60 -16.01 17.10
C PRO A 91 3.09 -16.17 17.31
N PHE A 92 2.54 -17.23 16.74
CA PHE A 92 1.15 -17.62 16.99
C PHE A 92 1.01 -18.19 18.41
N SER A 93 0.01 -17.73 19.17
CA SER A 93 -0.15 -18.03 20.60
C SER A 93 -0.22 -19.53 20.91
N HIS A 94 -0.76 -20.34 19.99
CA HIS A 94 -0.94 -21.77 20.15
C HIS A 94 0.04 -22.58 19.25
N GLY A 95 1.13 -21.98 18.79
CA GLY A 95 2.05 -22.60 17.84
C GLY A 95 3.14 -23.44 18.47
N ASN A 96 3.31 -23.40 19.81
CA ASN A 96 4.35 -24.11 20.56
C ASN A 96 5.74 -24.06 19.85
N ALA A 97 6.48 -25.18 19.86
CA ALA A 97 7.79 -25.32 19.21
C ALA A 97 7.77 -25.20 17.66
N MET A 98 6.60 -25.27 17.03
CA MET A 98 6.44 -25.19 15.57
C MET A 98 6.14 -23.78 15.04
N ASN A 99 6.47 -22.75 15.81
CA ASN A 99 6.33 -21.38 15.34
C ASN A 99 7.34 -21.04 14.23
N HIS A 100 7.05 -19.96 13.52
CA HIS A 100 7.89 -19.41 12.47
C HIS A 100 8.89 -18.41 13.05
N ASP A 101 9.97 -18.13 12.33
CA ASP A 101 10.84 -16.99 12.59
C ASP A 101 10.10 -15.69 12.25
N SER A 102 10.04 -14.79 13.24
CA SER A 102 9.28 -13.53 13.14
C SER A 102 9.78 -12.60 12.04
N LEU A 103 11.09 -12.62 11.74
CA LEU A 103 11.72 -11.71 10.76
C LEU A 103 12.12 -12.39 9.44
N ARG A 104 11.71 -13.63 9.22
CA ARG A 104 12.12 -14.33 8.01
C ARG A 104 11.74 -13.55 6.73
N THR A 105 12.53 -13.71 5.70
CA THR A 105 12.25 -13.19 4.36
C THR A 105 11.02 -13.88 3.75
N ARG A 106 10.10 -13.11 3.17
CA ARG A 106 8.85 -13.60 2.56
C ARG A 106 8.80 -13.19 1.10
N LYS A 107 8.50 -14.15 0.22
CA LYS A 107 8.34 -13.87 -1.19
C LYS A 107 7.02 -13.15 -1.43
N LEU A 108 7.06 -12.07 -2.20
CA LEU A 108 5.90 -11.35 -2.72
C LEU A 108 5.57 -11.86 -4.12
N LEU A 109 4.30 -12.14 -4.34
CA LEU A 109 3.79 -12.68 -5.60
C LEU A 109 3.18 -11.54 -6.41
N LEU A 110 3.92 -11.07 -7.39
CA LEU A 110 3.56 -10.02 -8.35
C LEU A 110 3.48 -10.59 -9.76
N HIS A 111 2.78 -9.92 -10.65
CA HIS A 111 2.83 -10.25 -12.07
C HIS A 111 4.21 -9.93 -12.67
N LYS A 112 4.67 -10.71 -13.63
CA LYS A 112 5.99 -10.49 -14.27
C LYS A 112 6.16 -9.09 -14.85
N GLN A 113 5.08 -8.51 -15.38
CA GLN A 113 5.09 -7.14 -15.90
C GLN A 113 5.31 -6.10 -14.79
N GLU A 114 4.70 -6.30 -13.61
CA GLU A 114 4.86 -5.43 -12.45
C GLU A 114 6.29 -5.51 -11.91
N VAL A 115 6.86 -6.72 -11.81
CA VAL A 115 8.25 -6.92 -11.39
C VAL A 115 9.21 -6.18 -12.32
N ARG A 116 9.06 -6.33 -13.65
CA ARG A 116 9.90 -5.62 -14.64
C ARG A 116 9.77 -4.09 -14.51
N LYS A 117 8.53 -3.58 -14.32
CA LYS A 117 8.29 -2.16 -14.10
C LYS A 117 9.00 -1.67 -12.83
N LEU A 118 8.87 -2.40 -11.74
CA LEU A 118 9.51 -2.09 -10.46
C LEU A 118 11.04 -2.15 -10.54
N GLU A 119 11.62 -3.13 -11.24
CA GLU A 119 13.06 -3.21 -11.48
C GLU A 119 13.61 -1.99 -12.23
N GLY A 120 12.90 -1.53 -13.26
CA GLY A 120 13.27 -0.33 -13.99
C GLY A 120 13.27 0.92 -13.12
N MET A 121 12.26 1.04 -12.24
CA MET A 121 12.09 2.20 -11.37
C MET A 121 13.05 2.19 -10.16
N THR A 122 13.29 1.03 -9.56
CA THR A 122 14.18 0.91 -8.38
C THR A 122 15.66 1.03 -8.74
N LYS A 123 16.05 0.80 -10.01
CA LYS A 123 17.40 1.10 -10.52
C LYS A 123 17.72 2.60 -10.52
N GLN A 124 16.70 3.46 -10.51
CA GLN A 124 16.89 4.90 -10.39
C GLN A 124 17.28 5.25 -8.94
N LYS A 125 18.28 6.13 -8.79
CA LYS A 125 18.77 6.54 -7.46
C LYS A 125 17.67 7.11 -6.58
N GLY A 126 17.58 6.63 -5.34
CA GLY A 126 16.70 7.16 -4.30
C GLY A 126 15.32 6.50 -4.24
N PHE A 127 15.02 5.51 -5.10
CA PHE A 127 13.78 4.74 -4.98
C PHE A 127 13.99 3.42 -4.23
N THR A 128 12.99 3.07 -3.44
CA THR A 128 12.90 1.80 -2.70
C THR A 128 11.46 1.29 -2.70
N LEU A 129 11.25 0.06 -2.28
CA LEU A 129 9.91 -0.53 -2.13
C LEU A 129 9.56 -0.59 -0.65
N ILE A 130 8.42 0.00 -0.29
CA ILE A 130 7.94 0.02 1.10
C ILE A 130 6.56 -0.64 1.17
N PRO A 131 6.36 -1.61 2.07
CA PRO A 131 5.04 -2.15 2.33
C PRO A 131 4.20 -1.09 3.05
N VAL A 132 3.00 -0.87 2.54
CA VAL A 132 2.05 0.11 3.09
C VAL A 132 1.10 -0.57 4.06
N ARG A 133 0.56 -1.73 3.68
CA ARG A 133 -0.36 -2.50 4.53
C ARG A 133 -0.41 -3.97 4.18
N LEU A 134 -0.80 -4.77 5.17
CA LEU A 134 -1.30 -6.13 4.99
C LEU A 134 -2.80 -6.16 5.22
N TYR A 135 -3.52 -6.90 4.41
CA TYR A 135 -4.96 -7.04 4.52
C TYR A 135 -5.45 -8.41 4.03
N PHE A 136 -6.62 -8.80 4.50
CA PHE A 136 -7.29 -10.00 4.00
C PHE A 136 -8.21 -9.63 2.83
N ARG A 137 -8.12 -10.40 1.75
CA ARG A 137 -9.02 -10.34 0.60
C ARG A 137 -9.38 -11.75 0.17
N ASN A 138 -10.66 -12.09 0.20
CA ASN A 138 -11.15 -13.43 -0.13
C ASN A 138 -10.41 -14.55 0.64
N GLY A 139 -10.22 -14.36 1.96
CA GLY A 139 -9.56 -15.31 2.84
C GLY A 139 -8.02 -15.38 2.71
N ARG A 140 -7.42 -14.68 1.75
CA ARG A 140 -5.97 -14.64 1.51
C ARG A 140 -5.36 -13.35 2.01
N VAL A 141 -4.14 -13.44 2.54
CA VAL A 141 -3.37 -12.24 2.91
C VAL A 141 -2.76 -11.62 1.66
N LYS A 142 -2.94 -10.32 1.51
CA LYS A 142 -2.35 -9.48 0.47
C LYS A 142 -1.46 -8.43 1.11
N CYS A 143 -0.41 -8.04 0.40
CA CYS A 143 0.48 -6.95 0.76
C CYS A 143 0.38 -5.83 -0.28
N GLU A 144 0.02 -4.64 0.14
CA GLU A 144 0.14 -3.45 -0.69
C GLU A 144 1.55 -2.89 -0.52
N ILE A 145 2.32 -2.87 -1.60
CA ILE A 145 3.65 -2.25 -1.65
C ILE A 145 3.58 -0.99 -2.49
N ALA A 146 4.40 0.00 -2.13
CA ALA A 146 4.53 1.23 -2.89
C ALA A 146 5.98 1.47 -3.30
N LEU A 147 6.17 2.04 -4.48
CA LEU A 147 7.43 2.66 -4.85
C LEU A 147 7.58 3.94 -4.03
N ALA A 148 8.70 4.12 -3.37
CA ALA A 148 8.91 5.14 -2.36
C ALA A 148 10.23 5.87 -2.58
N LYS A 149 10.21 7.20 -2.42
CA LYS A 149 11.40 8.06 -2.39
C LYS A 149 11.54 8.66 -1.00
N GLY A 150 12.73 8.55 -0.39
CA GLY A 150 12.99 9.10 0.94
C GLY A 150 12.75 10.60 1.00
N LYS A 151 12.05 11.07 2.04
CA LYS A 151 11.86 12.49 2.33
C LYS A 151 13.09 13.07 3.02
N GLN A 152 13.44 14.30 2.68
CA GLN A 152 14.43 15.09 3.40
C GLN A 152 13.83 15.60 4.72
N GLU A 153 14.67 16.06 5.65
CA GLU A 153 14.18 16.54 6.94
C GLU A 153 13.19 17.70 6.86
N TRP A 154 13.42 18.62 5.93
CA TRP A 154 12.51 19.75 5.71
C TRP A 154 11.14 19.30 5.15
N ASP A 155 11.08 18.26 4.34
CA ASP A 155 9.83 17.64 3.86
C ASP A 155 9.06 16.98 5.02
N LYS A 156 9.77 16.34 5.95
CA LYS A 156 9.18 15.73 7.14
C LYS A 156 8.53 16.78 8.03
N ARG A 157 9.24 17.88 8.31
CA ARG A 157 8.71 19.02 9.08
C ARG A 157 7.48 19.65 8.42
N ALA A 158 7.47 19.78 7.08
CA ALA A 158 6.30 20.27 6.35
C ALA A 158 5.11 19.29 6.47
N THR A 159 5.37 17.98 6.45
CA THR A 159 4.34 16.95 6.63
C THR A 159 3.74 16.98 8.04
N GLU A 160 4.55 17.21 9.06
CA GLU A 160 4.10 17.35 10.46
C GLU A 160 3.20 18.56 10.64
N ARG A 161 3.64 19.75 10.21
CA ARG A 161 2.83 20.97 10.27
C ARG A 161 1.47 20.82 9.60
N LYS A 162 1.45 20.19 8.41
CA LYS A 162 0.20 19.92 7.71
C LYS A 162 -0.71 18.99 8.50
N ARG A 163 -0.16 17.93 9.10
CA ARG A 163 -0.91 16.98 9.91
C ARG A 163 -1.48 17.63 11.17
N GLU A 164 -0.71 18.50 11.82
CA GLU A 164 -1.15 19.27 12.99
C GLU A 164 -2.31 20.18 12.61
N ALA A 165 -2.16 20.98 11.54
CA ALA A 165 -3.22 21.85 11.03
C ALA A 165 -4.50 21.07 10.67
N ASP A 166 -4.37 19.91 9.99
CA ASP A 166 -5.51 19.05 9.66
C ASP A 166 -6.21 18.50 10.92
N ASN A 167 -5.44 18.17 11.97
CA ASN A 167 -5.99 17.68 13.24
C ASN A 167 -6.69 18.81 14.02
N GLU A 168 -6.13 20.01 14.04
CA GLU A 168 -6.75 21.20 14.65
C GLU A 168 -8.05 21.57 13.95
N ALA A 169 -8.05 21.58 12.61
CA ALA A 169 -9.26 21.81 11.83
C ALA A 169 -10.36 20.79 12.12
N LYS A 170 -10.02 19.51 12.19
CA LYS A 170 -10.97 18.45 12.56
C LYS A 170 -11.50 18.61 13.99
N ALA A 171 -10.63 18.98 14.94
CA ALA A 171 -11.02 19.21 16.32
C ALA A 171 -11.95 20.43 16.44
N ALA A 172 -11.71 21.49 15.67
CA ALA A 172 -12.57 22.68 15.63
C ALA A 172 -13.98 22.35 15.09
N VAL A 173 -14.05 21.60 13.99
CA VAL A 173 -15.32 21.12 13.42
C VAL A 173 -16.08 20.22 14.41
N ALA A 174 -15.39 19.30 15.09
CA ALA A 174 -16.02 18.41 16.07
C ALA A 174 -16.53 19.17 17.31
N ARG A 175 -15.90 20.29 17.68
CA ARG A 175 -16.39 21.19 18.77
C ARG A 175 -17.63 21.94 18.33
N SER A 176 -17.66 22.49 17.12
CA SER A 176 -18.83 23.24 16.61
C SER A 176 -20.08 22.37 16.39
N GLN A 177 -19.92 21.06 16.21
CA GLN A 177 -21.05 20.12 16.06
C GLN A 177 -21.62 19.62 17.40
N ARG A 178 -20.97 19.92 18.53
CA ARG A 178 -21.39 19.50 19.88
C ARG A 178 -22.02 20.62 20.70
N GLY A 179 -21.99 21.85 20.22
CA GLY A 179 -22.66 23.01 20.78
C GLY A 179 -23.92 23.36 20.03
#